data_ea69f9018006da0fd5b187ae2536096e
#
_entry.id   ea69f9018006da0fd5b187ae2536096e
#
_cell.length_a   1.000
_cell.length_b   1.000
_cell.length_c   1.000
_cell.angle_alpha   90.00
_cell.angle_beta   90.00
_cell.angle_gamma   90.00
#
_symmetry.space_group_name_H-M   'P 1'
#
loop_
_entity.id
_entity.type
_entity.pdbx_description
1 polymer ?
#
loop_
_entity_poly.entity_id
_entity_poly.type
_entity_poly.pdbx_seq_one_letter_code
_entity_poly.pdbx_strand_id
1 'polypeptide(L)'
;MLSQLRKRKNRRGQPVRESTVQHYLSAVSAVLSDAKRNEIIQTNPARMIDLPTTNRMEQHIPTVQEVQRLLQALSMEPRHFRVFYLLAMATGCRRGELCALQWQDIDWEQRSIHICRSAVKITGDEIFVKEPKTRSGDRYVYFSAQMENLLREYRRACLYITTIYDERELDTNDFLFRRQGTRLPMTPTTFTWRFKCILKKNGLPQELNVHSLRHTAASLMIAGGADVATVAGILGHSQPSTTLNIYIHAFDKNKKPPARACRKCWRYDIV
;
A
#
# COMPACT_ATOMS: atom_id res chain seq x y z
N MET A 1 6.04 32.97 -9.87
CA MET A 1 5.36 31.65 -9.93
C MET A 1 5.41 30.94 -8.58
N LEU A 2 6.57 30.64 -8.00
CA LEU A 2 6.67 29.93 -6.70
C LEU A 2 5.98 30.64 -5.54
N SER A 3 6.16 31.94 -5.42
CA SER A 3 5.49 32.75 -4.38
C SER A 3 3.97 32.71 -4.49
N GLN A 4 3.43 32.64 -5.69
CA GLN A 4 2.00 32.51 -5.93
C GLN A 4 1.50 31.08 -5.61
N LEU A 5 2.28 30.05 -5.92
CA LEU A 5 1.95 28.64 -5.57
C LEU A 5 1.92 28.44 -4.05
N ARG A 6 2.87 29.03 -3.32
CA ARG A 6 2.91 28.99 -1.85
C ARG A 6 1.73 29.71 -1.18
N LYS A 7 1.19 30.75 -1.82
CA LYS A 7 0.00 31.48 -1.33
C LYS A 7 -1.30 30.72 -1.61
N ARG A 8 -1.31 29.72 -2.50
CA ARG A 8 -2.51 28.92 -2.76
C ARG A 8 -2.89 28.10 -1.53
N LYS A 9 -4.19 28.06 -1.27
CA LYS A 9 -4.78 27.22 -0.23
C LYS A 9 -5.30 25.94 -0.84
N ASN A 10 -5.15 24.83 -0.12
CA ASN A 10 -5.76 23.56 -0.49
C ASN A 10 -7.29 23.60 -0.26
N ARG A 11 -8.01 22.52 -0.62
CA ARG A 11 -9.47 22.41 -0.42
C ARG A 11 -9.92 22.56 1.04
N ARG A 12 -9.00 22.51 2.02
CA ARG A 12 -9.25 22.68 3.45
C ARG A 12 -8.87 24.08 3.94
N GLY A 13 -8.57 25.02 3.04
CA GLY A 13 -8.16 26.39 3.40
C GLY A 13 -6.73 26.54 3.94
N GLN A 14 -5.94 25.45 3.99
CA GLN A 14 -4.56 25.47 4.48
C GLN A 14 -3.57 25.78 3.35
N PRO A 15 -2.40 26.39 3.65
CA PRO A 15 -1.34 26.58 2.66
C PRO A 15 -0.94 25.26 2.00
N VAL A 16 -0.60 25.33 0.72
CA VAL A 16 -0.08 24.16 -0.02
C VAL A 16 1.26 23.75 0.58
N ARG A 17 1.44 22.45 0.84
CA ARG A 17 2.69 21.88 1.39
C ARG A 17 3.83 22.03 0.39
N GLU A 18 5.06 22.26 0.88
CA GLU A 18 6.26 22.39 0.03
C GLU A 18 6.47 21.14 -0.87
N SER A 19 6.16 19.93 -0.39
CA SER A 19 6.20 18.73 -1.22
C SER A 19 5.24 18.80 -2.43
N THR A 20 4.09 19.44 -2.28
CA THR A 20 3.14 19.66 -3.40
C THR A 20 3.69 20.71 -4.36
N VAL A 21 4.34 21.74 -3.85
CA VAL A 21 5.03 22.77 -4.68
C VAL A 21 6.14 22.11 -5.50
N GLN A 22 6.93 21.21 -4.89
CA GLN A 22 7.95 20.42 -5.59
C GLN A 22 7.35 19.55 -6.71
N HIS A 23 6.21 18.90 -6.48
CA HIS A 23 5.53 18.13 -7.52
C HIS A 23 5.09 19.01 -8.71
N TYR A 24 4.56 20.19 -8.44
CA TYR A 24 4.21 21.13 -9.53
C TYR A 24 5.45 21.56 -10.31
N LEU A 25 6.54 21.87 -9.62
CA LEU A 25 7.80 22.25 -10.28
C LEU A 25 8.39 21.12 -11.09
N SER A 26 8.34 19.88 -10.57
CA SER A 26 8.80 18.70 -11.31
C SER A 26 8.00 18.49 -12.60
N ALA A 27 6.67 18.68 -12.56
CA ALA A 27 5.82 18.59 -13.74
C ALA A 27 6.17 19.69 -14.76
N VAL A 28 6.32 20.93 -14.33
CA VAL A 28 6.72 22.05 -15.20
C VAL A 28 8.13 21.82 -15.77
N SER A 29 9.07 21.36 -14.94
CA SER A 29 10.44 21.06 -15.39
C SER A 29 10.47 19.92 -16.40
N ALA A 30 9.60 18.93 -16.29
CA ALA A 30 9.48 17.84 -17.27
C ALA A 30 9.05 18.39 -18.64
N VAL A 31 8.00 19.22 -18.69
CA VAL A 31 7.52 19.87 -19.92
C VAL A 31 8.59 20.75 -20.54
N LEU A 32 9.27 21.57 -19.73
CA LEU A 32 10.34 22.43 -20.22
C LEU A 32 11.59 21.64 -20.66
N SER A 33 11.85 20.48 -20.04
CA SER A 33 12.93 19.60 -20.49
C SER A 33 12.61 18.95 -21.84
N ASP A 34 11.34 18.65 -22.08
CA ASP A 34 10.89 18.16 -23.38
C ASP A 34 10.97 19.25 -24.46
N ALA A 35 10.52 20.46 -24.15
CA ALA A 35 10.67 21.64 -25.03
C ALA A 35 12.14 21.92 -25.36
N LYS A 36 13.07 21.76 -24.39
CA LYS A 36 14.51 21.85 -24.66
C LYS A 36 15.01 20.74 -25.56
N ARG A 37 14.54 19.51 -25.37
CA ARG A 37 14.93 18.35 -26.21
C ARG A 37 14.49 18.53 -27.67
N ASN A 38 13.33 19.16 -27.87
CA ASN A 38 12.78 19.50 -29.19
C ASN A 38 13.28 20.86 -29.71
N GLU A 39 14.34 21.44 -29.13
CA GLU A 39 14.97 22.68 -29.53
C GLU A 39 14.06 23.92 -29.53
N ILE A 40 12.87 23.87 -28.91
CA ILE A 40 11.94 24.99 -28.78
C ILE A 40 12.49 26.07 -27.85
N ILE A 41 13.26 25.66 -26.83
CA ILE A 41 13.95 26.55 -25.87
C ILE A 41 15.40 26.09 -25.67
N GLN A 42 16.30 27.02 -25.46
CA GLN A 42 17.71 26.73 -25.27
C GLN A 42 18.03 26.20 -23.87
N THR A 43 17.32 26.66 -22.85
CA THR A 43 17.56 26.28 -21.45
C THR A 43 16.25 26.01 -20.73
N ASN A 44 16.29 25.14 -19.72
CA ASN A 44 15.14 24.88 -18.86
C ASN A 44 15.23 25.78 -17.61
N PRO A 45 14.45 26.88 -17.53
CA PRO A 45 14.53 27.81 -16.40
C PRO A 45 14.04 27.19 -15.07
N ALA A 46 13.26 26.11 -15.10
CA ALA A 46 12.81 25.45 -13.88
C ALA A 46 13.94 24.72 -13.14
N ARG A 47 15.05 24.41 -13.81
CA ARG A 47 16.23 23.81 -13.19
C ARG A 47 17.11 24.81 -12.42
N MET A 48 16.91 26.12 -12.67
CA MET A 48 17.63 27.18 -11.97
C MET A 48 16.95 27.58 -10.65
N ILE A 49 15.85 26.92 -10.31
CA ILE A 49 15.08 27.21 -9.11
C ILE A 49 15.59 26.33 -7.98
N ASP A 50 16.14 26.93 -6.94
CA ASP A 50 16.48 26.25 -5.71
C ASP A 50 15.21 25.75 -5.03
N LEU A 51 15.09 24.44 -4.97
CA LEU A 51 14.00 23.81 -4.26
C LEU A 51 14.32 23.78 -2.76
N PRO A 52 13.40 24.26 -1.90
CA PRO A 52 13.60 24.08 -0.48
C PRO A 52 13.73 22.61 -0.16
N THR A 53 14.70 22.27 0.67
CA THR A 53 14.83 20.93 1.25
C THR A 53 13.56 20.64 2.04
N THR A 54 12.73 19.73 1.54
CA THR A 54 11.62 19.24 2.35
C THR A 54 12.18 18.28 3.37
N ASN A 55 12.07 18.63 4.64
CA ASN A 55 12.24 17.64 5.69
C ASN A 55 11.24 16.51 5.41
N ARG A 56 11.75 15.35 4.97
CA ARG A 56 10.93 14.15 4.89
C ARG A 56 10.38 13.92 6.28
N MET A 57 9.07 14.06 6.43
CA MET A 57 8.42 13.68 7.68
C MET A 57 8.79 12.21 7.91
N GLU A 58 9.44 11.94 9.05
CA GLU A 58 9.74 10.58 9.46
C GLU A 58 8.43 9.79 9.45
N GLN A 59 8.41 8.73 8.66
CA GLN A 59 7.24 7.86 8.63
C GLN A 59 7.21 7.07 9.94
N HIS A 60 6.11 7.18 10.66
CA HIS A 60 5.91 6.38 11.86
C HIS A 60 5.84 4.90 11.49
N ILE A 61 6.84 4.14 11.94
CA ILE A 61 6.85 2.68 11.86
C ILE A 61 6.24 2.18 13.17
N PRO A 62 5.14 1.41 13.12
CA PRO A 62 4.46 0.98 14.32
C PRO A 62 5.35 0.09 15.18
N THR A 63 5.29 0.30 16.49
CA THR A 63 5.93 -0.56 17.48
C THR A 63 5.24 -1.93 17.55
N VAL A 64 5.89 -2.93 18.16
CA VAL A 64 5.29 -4.26 18.35
C VAL A 64 3.95 -4.17 19.09
N GLN A 65 3.87 -3.32 20.12
CA GLN A 65 2.64 -3.09 20.87
C GLN A 65 1.52 -2.47 20.02
N GLU A 66 1.86 -1.51 19.16
CA GLU A 66 0.89 -0.91 18.23
C GLU A 66 0.42 -1.93 17.19
N VAL A 67 1.31 -2.79 16.69
CA VAL A 67 0.93 -3.90 15.78
C VAL A 67 -0.01 -4.87 16.48
N GLN A 68 0.27 -5.27 17.73
CA GLN A 68 -0.60 -6.16 18.50
C GLN A 68 -1.99 -5.56 18.70
N ARG A 69 -2.06 -4.27 19.12
CA ARG A 69 -3.33 -3.55 19.26
C ARG A 69 -4.08 -3.42 17.93
N LEU A 70 -3.35 -3.21 16.83
CA LEU A 70 -3.95 -3.16 15.50
C LEU A 70 -4.53 -4.52 15.11
N LEU A 71 -3.82 -5.63 15.32
CA LEU A 71 -4.31 -6.99 15.05
C LEU A 71 -5.58 -7.28 15.84
N GLN A 72 -5.61 -6.92 17.12
CA GLN A 72 -6.80 -7.05 17.98
C GLN A 72 -7.97 -6.19 17.44
N ALA A 73 -7.71 -4.95 17.02
CA ALA A 73 -8.74 -4.10 16.42
C ALA A 73 -9.27 -4.70 15.11
N LEU A 74 -8.40 -5.28 14.28
CA LEU A 74 -8.77 -5.91 13.01
C LEU A 74 -9.62 -7.17 13.20
N SER A 75 -9.47 -7.90 14.32
CA SER A 75 -10.28 -9.09 14.60
C SER A 75 -11.78 -8.77 14.72
N MET A 76 -12.12 -7.55 15.10
CA MET A 76 -13.50 -7.05 15.26
C MET A 76 -14.08 -6.44 13.99
N GLU A 77 -13.30 -6.36 12.93
CA GLU A 77 -13.73 -5.75 11.67
C GLU A 77 -14.46 -6.74 10.75
N PRO A 78 -15.34 -6.26 9.87
CA PRO A 78 -15.94 -7.07 8.82
C PRO A 78 -14.87 -7.84 8.04
N ARG A 79 -15.17 -9.10 7.71
CA ARG A 79 -14.19 -10.07 7.19
C ARG A 79 -13.36 -9.55 6.01
N HIS A 80 -13.95 -8.86 5.04
CA HIS A 80 -13.23 -8.31 3.89
C HIS A 80 -12.21 -7.24 4.27
N PHE A 81 -12.48 -6.39 5.28
CA PHE A 81 -11.51 -5.41 5.78
C PHE A 81 -10.39 -6.10 6.57
N ARG A 82 -10.77 -7.06 7.44
CA ARG A 82 -9.80 -7.86 8.20
C ARG A 82 -8.81 -8.55 7.25
N VAL A 83 -9.32 -9.31 6.27
CA VAL A 83 -8.48 -10.03 5.29
C VAL A 83 -7.59 -9.07 4.51
N PHE A 84 -8.14 -7.94 4.05
CA PHE A 84 -7.38 -6.95 3.31
C PHE A 84 -6.16 -6.42 4.08
N TYR A 85 -6.34 -6.01 5.33
CA TYR A 85 -5.24 -5.44 6.12
C TYR A 85 -4.24 -6.49 6.58
N LEU A 86 -4.70 -7.69 6.92
CA LEU A 86 -3.80 -8.80 7.25
C LEU A 86 -2.96 -9.20 6.02
N LEU A 87 -3.56 -9.26 4.84
CA LEU A 87 -2.85 -9.53 3.60
C LEU A 87 -1.85 -8.41 3.26
N ALA A 88 -2.23 -7.13 3.48
CA ALA A 88 -1.33 -5.99 3.31
C ALA A 88 -0.10 -6.09 4.22
N MET A 89 -0.29 -6.52 5.48
CA MET A 89 0.80 -6.70 6.44
C MET A 89 1.67 -7.92 6.13
N ALA A 90 1.08 -9.00 5.62
CA ALA A 90 1.81 -10.24 5.31
C ALA A 90 2.65 -10.11 4.03
N THR A 91 2.09 -9.47 2.99
CA THR A 91 2.70 -9.42 1.65
C THR A 91 3.41 -8.11 1.35
N GLY A 92 3.07 -7.04 2.04
CA GLY A 92 3.55 -5.69 1.74
C GLY A 92 3.06 -5.14 0.39
N CYS A 93 2.05 -5.73 -0.22
CA CYS A 93 1.49 -5.28 -1.49
C CYS A 93 0.96 -3.85 -1.41
N ARG A 94 1.00 -3.13 -2.54
CA ARG A 94 0.41 -1.79 -2.62
C ARG A 94 -1.11 -1.89 -2.50
N ARG A 95 -1.73 -0.88 -1.90
CA ARG A 95 -3.19 -0.81 -1.73
C ARG A 95 -3.96 -1.09 -3.03
N GLY A 96 -3.53 -0.48 -4.15
CA GLY A 96 -4.16 -0.68 -5.45
C GLY A 96 -3.96 -2.09 -6.01
N GLU A 97 -2.82 -2.73 -5.75
CA GLU A 97 -2.55 -4.11 -6.12
C GLU A 97 -3.53 -5.05 -5.40
N LEU A 98 -3.66 -4.90 -4.07
CA LEU A 98 -4.61 -5.70 -3.28
C LEU A 98 -6.06 -5.53 -3.74
N CYS A 99 -6.48 -4.29 -4.07
CA CYS A 99 -7.83 -4.06 -4.57
C CYS A 99 -8.10 -4.73 -5.93
N ALA A 100 -7.06 -4.96 -6.72
CA ALA A 100 -7.17 -5.56 -8.05
C ALA A 100 -6.95 -7.07 -8.07
N LEU A 101 -6.74 -7.72 -6.91
CA LEU A 101 -6.58 -9.17 -6.82
C LEU A 101 -7.86 -9.90 -7.21
N GLN A 102 -7.70 -10.92 -8.02
CA GLN A 102 -8.74 -11.87 -8.41
C GLN A 102 -8.45 -13.25 -7.82
N TRP A 103 -9.48 -14.10 -7.69
CA TRP A 103 -9.30 -15.44 -7.15
C TRP A 103 -8.36 -16.31 -7.98
N GLN A 104 -8.28 -16.08 -9.29
CA GLN A 104 -7.34 -16.77 -10.19
C GLN A 104 -5.87 -16.44 -9.93
N ASP A 105 -5.59 -15.32 -9.24
CA ASP A 105 -4.22 -14.91 -8.93
C ASP A 105 -3.60 -15.72 -7.78
N ILE A 106 -4.42 -16.52 -7.07
CA ILE A 106 -3.98 -17.30 -5.92
C ILE A 106 -3.64 -18.72 -6.37
N ASP A 107 -2.37 -19.04 -6.27
CA ASP A 107 -1.88 -20.42 -6.36
C ASP A 107 -1.91 -21.03 -4.94
N TRP A 108 -2.85 -21.97 -4.75
CA TRP A 108 -3.07 -22.61 -3.46
C TRP A 108 -2.02 -23.69 -3.15
N GLU A 109 -1.39 -24.27 -4.16
CA GLU A 109 -0.37 -25.33 -4.02
C GLU A 109 0.96 -24.69 -3.61
N GLN A 110 1.36 -23.64 -4.33
CA GLN A 110 2.60 -22.90 -4.06
C GLN A 110 2.45 -21.88 -2.93
N ARG A 111 1.23 -21.64 -2.42
CA ARG A 111 0.92 -20.56 -1.46
C ARG A 111 1.44 -19.22 -1.95
N SER A 112 1.18 -18.90 -3.19
CA SER A 112 1.63 -17.66 -3.80
C SER A 112 0.48 -16.85 -4.40
N ILE A 113 0.69 -15.56 -4.56
CA ILE A 113 -0.23 -14.63 -5.22
C ILE A 113 0.52 -13.94 -6.34
N HIS A 114 -0.02 -13.99 -7.53
CA HIS A 114 0.49 -13.25 -8.67
C HIS A 114 -0.02 -11.81 -8.65
N ILE A 115 0.89 -10.86 -8.47
CA ILE A 115 0.59 -9.43 -8.49
C ILE A 115 0.83 -8.91 -9.90
N CYS A 116 -0.22 -8.80 -10.69
CA CYS A 116 -0.14 -8.40 -12.10
C CYS A 116 -1.10 -7.25 -12.46
N ARG A 117 -1.82 -6.67 -11.49
CA ARG A 117 -2.78 -5.59 -11.71
C ARG A 117 -2.81 -4.60 -10.58
N SER A 118 -3.32 -3.39 -10.84
CA SER A 118 -3.53 -2.38 -9.81
C SER A 118 -4.79 -1.56 -10.10
N ALA A 119 -5.66 -1.44 -9.11
CA ALA A 119 -6.86 -0.62 -9.17
C ALA A 119 -6.56 0.83 -8.77
N VAL A 120 -7.02 1.77 -9.57
CA VAL A 120 -6.89 3.22 -9.35
C VAL A 120 -8.27 3.85 -9.46
N LYS A 121 -8.62 4.70 -8.52
CA LYS A 121 -9.80 5.55 -8.62
C LYS A 121 -9.45 6.77 -9.49
N ILE A 122 -10.19 6.97 -10.57
CA ILE A 122 -10.15 8.18 -11.39
C ILE A 122 -11.19 9.17 -10.84
N THR A 123 -11.59 10.15 -11.58
CA THR A 123 -12.60 11.14 -11.19
C THR A 123 -13.98 10.48 -11.01
N GLY A 124 -14.72 10.88 -10.00
CA GLY A 124 -16.02 10.24 -9.68
C GLY A 124 -15.83 8.91 -8.92
N ASP A 125 -16.69 7.93 -9.18
CA ASP A 125 -16.66 6.57 -8.59
C ASP A 125 -16.09 5.51 -9.54
N GLU A 126 -15.53 5.94 -10.65
CA GLU A 126 -14.96 5.05 -11.65
C GLU A 126 -13.64 4.46 -11.18
N ILE A 127 -13.52 3.13 -11.29
CA ILE A 127 -12.33 2.38 -10.95
C ILE A 127 -11.72 1.85 -12.22
N PHE A 128 -10.48 2.20 -12.44
CA PHE A 128 -9.69 1.68 -13.55
C PHE A 128 -8.71 0.64 -13.03
N VAL A 129 -8.75 -0.56 -13.60
CA VAL A 129 -7.78 -1.64 -13.32
C VAL A 129 -6.77 -1.63 -14.46
N LYS A 130 -5.51 -1.48 -14.12
CA LYS A 130 -4.40 -1.41 -15.08
C LYS A 130 -3.32 -2.42 -14.75
N GLU A 131 -2.62 -2.85 -15.76
CA GLU A 131 -1.40 -3.63 -15.64
C GLU A 131 -0.24 -2.81 -15.03
N PRO A 132 0.76 -3.46 -14.45
CA PRO A 132 1.95 -2.80 -13.93
C PRO A 132 2.70 -2.08 -15.05
N LYS A 133 3.15 -0.86 -14.80
CA LYS A 133 3.98 -0.10 -15.76
C LYS A 133 5.40 -0.65 -15.92
N THR A 134 5.87 -1.49 -15.01
CA THR A 134 7.24 -2.00 -14.95
C THR A 134 7.24 -3.49 -14.62
N ARG A 135 8.27 -4.20 -15.09
CA ARG A 135 8.48 -5.63 -14.76
C ARG A 135 8.54 -5.89 -13.24
N SER A 136 9.04 -4.95 -12.46
CA SER A 136 9.07 -5.07 -11.00
C SER A 136 7.68 -5.04 -10.35
N GLY A 137 6.66 -4.60 -11.09
CA GLY A 137 5.27 -4.63 -10.65
C GLY A 137 4.60 -5.98 -10.88
N ASP A 138 5.12 -6.79 -11.79
CA ASP A 138 4.68 -8.15 -12.08
C ASP A 138 5.55 -9.12 -11.27
N ARG A 139 4.98 -9.74 -10.25
CA ARG A 139 5.72 -10.56 -9.32
C ARG A 139 4.82 -11.52 -8.54
N TYR A 140 5.42 -12.55 -7.98
CA TYR A 140 4.78 -13.45 -7.03
C TYR A 140 5.16 -13.07 -5.60
N VAL A 141 4.18 -13.12 -4.70
CA VAL A 141 4.37 -12.98 -3.25
C VAL A 141 3.86 -14.23 -2.55
N TYR A 142 4.60 -14.71 -1.56
CA TYR A 142 4.27 -15.95 -0.86
C TYR A 142 3.57 -15.65 0.47
N PHE A 143 2.72 -16.55 0.90
CA PHE A 143 1.98 -16.42 2.16
C PHE A 143 2.07 -17.70 3.00
N SER A 144 1.83 -17.55 4.31
CA SER A 144 1.89 -18.65 5.27
C SER A 144 0.66 -19.54 5.21
N ALA A 145 0.75 -20.74 5.82
CA ALA A 145 -0.39 -21.63 5.97
C ALA A 145 -1.56 -21.00 6.75
N GLN A 146 -1.26 -20.14 7.75
CA GLN A 146 -2.30 -19.40 8.47
C GLN A 146 -3.05 -18.42 7.54
N MET A 147 -2.31 -17.73 6.66
CA MET A 147 -2.94 -16.85 5.68
C MET A 147 -3.75 -17.64 4.66
N GLU A 148 -3.30 -18.84 4.27
CA GLU A 148 -4.06 -19.75 3.41
C GLU A 148 -5.42 -20.08 4.03
N ASN A 149 -5.44 -20.49 5.30
CA ASN A 149 -6.68 -20.80 6.00
C ASN A 149 -7.64 -19.60 6.01
N LEU A 150 -7.13 -18.42 6.33
CA LEU A 150 -7.91 -17.17 6.32
C LEU A 150 -8.49 -16.87 4.93
N LEU A 151 -7.70 -17.03 3.86
CA LEU A 151 -8.15 -16.81 2.49
C LEU A 151 -9.19 -17.85 2.04
N ARG A 152 -9.03 -19.12 2.42
CA ARG A 152 -10.00 -20.18 2.14
C ARG A 152 -11.34 -19.93 2.85
N GLU A 153 -11.31 -19.53 4.11
CA GLU A 153 -12.51 -19.12 4.84
C GLU A 153 -13.18 -17.91 4.21
N TYR A 154 -12.38 -16.94 3.80
CA TYR A 154 -12.89 -15.75 3.12
C TYR A 154 -13.54 -16.11 1.79
N ARG A 155 -12.93 -17.01 1.00
CA ARG A 155 -13.49 -17.48 -0.27
C ARG A 155 -14.84 -18.18 -0.06
N ARG A 156 -14.96 -19.03 0.97
CA ARG A 156 -16.26 -19.69 1.30
C ARG A 156 -17.34 -18.65 1.62
N ALA A 157 -16.99 -17.59 2.37
CA ALA A 157 -17.93 -16.51 2.66
C ALA A 157 -18.30 -15.71 1.40
N CYS A 158 -17.34 -15.44 0.51
CA CYS A 158 -17.61 -14.81 -0.77
C CYS A 158 -18.51 -15.68 -1.65
N LEU A 159 -18.27 -16.99 -1.71
CA LEU A 159 -19.11 -17.94 -2.43
C LEU A 159 -20.55 -17.86 -1.91
N TYR A 160 -20.74 -17.98 -0.60
CA TYR A 160 -22.06 -17.88 0.02
C TYR A 160 -22.79 -16.57 -0.34
N ILE A 161 -22.12 -15.43 -0.18
CA ILE A 161 -22.68 -14.12 -0.51
C ILE A 161 -23.06 -14.03 -1.99
N THR A 162 -22.19 -14.51 -2.89
CA THR A 162 -22.39 -14.47 -4.33
C THR A 162 -23.56 -15.33 -4.75
N THR A 163 -23.69 -16.53 -4.18
CA THR A 163 -24.79 -17.44 -4.49
C THR A 163 -26.13 -16.93 -3.96
N ILE A 164 -26.17 -16.41 -2.73
CA ILE A 164 -27.44 -16.04 -2.09
C ILE A 164 -27.92 -14.64 -2.50
N TYR A 165 -27.01 -13.66 -2.63
CA TYR A 165 -27.39 -12.27 -2.85
C TYR A 165 -27.20 -11.81 -4.30
N ASP A 166 -26.24 -12.36 -5.03
CA ASP A 166 -26.00 -12.02 -6.42
C ASP A 166 -26.59 -13.05 -7.39
N GLU A 167 -27.18 -14.14 -6.86
CA GLU A 167 -27.83 -15.23 -7.62
C GLU A 167 -26.95 -15.83 -8.72
N ARG A 168 -25.64 -15.95 -8.44
CA ARG A 168 -24.65 -16.49 -9.38
C ARG A 168 -23.54 -17.25 -8.66
N GLU A 169 -22.75 -17.99 -9.40
CA GLU A 169 -21.54 -18.63 -8.90
C GLU A 169 -20.39 -17.61 -8.76
N LEU A 170 -19.48 -17.90 -7.84
CA LEU A 170 -18.23 -17.17 -7.69
C LEU A 170 -17.26 -17.57 -8.79
N ASP A 171 -16.90 -16.62 -9.65
CA ASP A 171 -15.94 -16.82 -10.74
C ASP A 171 -14.49 -16.64 -10.24
N THR A 172 -13.55 -17.33 -10.86
CA THR A 172 -12.12 -17.15 -10.61
C THR A 172 -11.63 -15.73 -10.99
N ASN A 173 -12.29 -15.10 -11.96
CA ASN A 173 -12.05 -13.70 -12.36
C ASN A 173 -12.69 -12.67 -11.42
N ASP A 174 -13.51 -13.08 -10.44
CA ASP A 174 -14.06 -12.16 -9.47
C ASP A 174 -12.95 -11.60 -8.58
N PHE A 175 -13.04 -10.31 -8.26
CA PHE A 175 -12.09 -9.66 -7.35
C PHE A 175 -12.30 -10.19 -5.92
N LEU A 176 -11.20 -10.40 -5.19
CA LEU A 176 -11.25 -10.77 -3.78
C LEU A 176 -12.04 -9.73 -2.98
N PHE A 177 -11.80 -8.46 -3.25
CA PHE A 177 -12.43 -7.33 -2.57
C PHE A 177 -13.33 -6.59 -3.55
N ARG A 178 -14.49 -7.19 -3.84
CA ARG A 178 -15.47 -6.63 -4.76
C ARG A 178 -16.52 -5.78 -4.06
N ARG A 179 -17.10 -4.88 -4.80
CA ARG A 179 -18.30 -4.11 -4.38
C ARG A 179 -19.51 -5.05 -4.47
N GLN A 180 -20.26 -5.13 -3.37
CA GLN A 180 -21.46 -5.97 -3.30
C GLN A 180 -22.45 -5.65 -4.45
N GLY A 181 -23.08 -6.67 -5.01
CA GLY A 181 -23.99 -6.55 -6.14
C GLY A 181 -23.34 -6.19 -7.47
N THR A 182 -21.99 -6.18 -7.56
CA THR A 182 -21.27 -5.86 -8.79
C THR A 182 -20.09 -6.82 -9.00
N ARG A 183 -19.52 -6.81 -10.21
CA ARG A 183 -18.23 -7.47 -10.49
C ARG A 183 -17.03 -6.52 -10.37
N LEU A 184 -17.25 -5.28 -9.93
CA LEU A 184 -16.19 -4.29 -9.81
C LEU A 184 -15.44 -4.42 -8.47
N PRO A 185 -14.14 -4.08 -8.42
CA PRO A 185 -13.40 -4.08 -7.19
C PRO A 185 -13.87 -2.96 -6.26
N MET A 186 -13.66 -3.12 -4.97
CA MET A 186 -13.83 -2.03 -4.00
C MET A 186 -12.82 -0.91 -4.26
N THR A 187 -13.26 0.33 -4.05
CA THR A 187 -12.37 1.47 -4.28
C THR A 187 -11.21 1.48 -3.28
N PRO A 188 -9.97 1.74 -3.72
CA PRO A 188 -8.85 1.85 -2.81
C PRO A 188 -9.05 2.88 -1.69
N THR A 189 -9.83 3.92 -1.95
CA THR A 189 -10.16 4.96 -0.95
C THR A 189 -11.01 4.43 0.19
N THR A 190 -11.89 3.44 -0.05
CA THR A 190 -12.71 2.78 0.99
C THR A 190 -11.82 2.18 2.08
N PHE A 191 -10.78 1.44 1.67
CA PHE A 191 -9.83 0.85 2.63
C PHE A 191 -9.01 1.92 3.38
N THR A 192 -8.64 3.00 2.72
CA THR A 192 -7.93 4.09 3.41
C THR A 192 -8.83 4.77 4.45
N TRP A 193 -10.06 5.06 4.10
CA TRP A 193 -11.02 5.67 5.02
C TRP A 193 -11.32 4.74 6.20
N ARG A 194 -11.64 3.46 5.92
CA ARG A 194 -11.92 2.48 7.00
C ARG A 194 -10.75 2.30 7.93
N PHE A 195 -9.52 2.25 7.40
CA PHE A 195 -8.32 2.14 8.23
C PHE A 195 -8.20 3.32 9.20
N LYS A 196 -8.44 4.55 8.75
CA LYS A 196 -8.44 5.72 9.62
C LYS A 196 -9.54 5.67 10.70
N CYS A 197 -10.71 5.14 10.36
CA CYS A 197 -11.76 4.90 11.35
C CYS A 197 -11.32 3.89 12.43
N ILE A 198 -10.69 2.79 12.01
CA ILE A 198 -10.14 1.76 12.92
C ILE A 198 -9.11 2.38 13.88
N LEU A 199 -8.14 3.13 13.33
CA LEU A 199 -7.12 3.79 14.14
C LEU A 199 -7.74 4.74 15.16
N LYS A 200 -8.69 5.57 14.74
CA LYS A 200 -9.39 6.52 15.62
C LYS A 200 -10.17 5.81 16.72
N LYS A 201 -10.96 4.78 16.37
CA LYS A 201 -11.79 4.02 17.31
C LYS A 201 -10.96 3.33 18.40
N ASN A 202 -9.73 2.89 18.06
CA ASN A 202 -8.89 2.11 18.97
C ASN A 202 -7.74 2.93 19.59
N GLY A 203 -7.75 4.26 19.46
CA GLY A 203 -6.70 5.12 20.02
C GLY A 203 -5.30 4.80 19.48
N LEU A 204 -5.20 4.37 18.21
CA LEU A 204 -3.95 4.10 17.52
C LEU A 204 -3.42 5.37 16.83
N PRO A 205 -2.10 5.47 16.58
CA PRO A 205 -1.50 6.64 15.97
C PRO A 205 -2.14 6.99 14.63
N GLN A 206 -2.59 8.25 14.49
CA GLN A 206 -3.31 8.72 13.30
C GLN A 206 -2.38 8.97 12.10
N GLU A 207 -1.06 8.96 12.32
CA GLU A 207 -0.02 9.04 11.29
C GLU A 207 0.03 7.76 10.45
N LEU A 208 -0.35 6.61 11.04
CA LEU A 208 -0.43 5.33 10.33
C LEU A 208 -1.44 5.41 9.17
N ASN A 209 -1.12 4.74 8.10
CA ASN A 209 -1.96 4.63 6.92
C ASN A 209 -1.76 3.23 6.30
N VAL A 210 -2.54 2.88 5.28
CA VAL A 210 -2.43 1.56 4.61
C VAL A 210 -1.03 1.33 4.04
N HIS A 211 -0.33 2.40 3.61
CA HIS A 211 1.04 2.27 3.11
C HIS A 211 2.05 2.00 4.25
N SER A 212 1.77 2.45 5.48
CA SER A 212 2.57 2.10 6.66
C SER A 212 2.58 0.59 6.92
N LEU A 213 1.51 -0.16 6.57
CA LEU A 213 1.47 -1.62 6.68
C LEU A 213 2.52 -2.28 5.79
N ARG A 214 2.77 -1.73 4.61
CA ARG A 214 3.83 -2.18 3.71
C ARG A 214 5.23 -1.92 4.30
N HIS A 215 5.44 -0.77 4.94
CA HIS A 215 6.69 -0.49 5.66
C HIS A 215 6.88 -1.45 6.84
N THR A 216 5.80 -1.75 7.57
CA THR A 216 5.80 -2.76 8.63
C THR A 216 6.20 -4.12 8.07
N ALA A 217 5.60 -4.56 6.95
CA ALA A 217 5.95 -5.82 6.29
C ALA A 217 7.45 -5.85 5.92
N ALA A 218 7.97 -4.79 5.30
CA ALA A 218 9.39 -4.67 4.96
C ALA A 218 10.29 -4.82 6.20
N SER A 219 9.98 -4.08 7.27
CA SER A 219 10.74 -4.10 8.51
C SER A 219 10.72 -5.48 9.18
N LEU A 220 9.57 -6.17 9.16
CA LEU A 220 9.43 -7.52 9.70
C LEU A 220 10.21 -8.57 8.88
N MET A 221 10.20 -8.47 7.55
CA MET A 221 10.96 -9.36 6.67
C MET A 221 12.48 -9.22 6.93
N ILE A 222 12.97 -7.98 7.02
CA ILE A 222 14.39 -7.71 7.31
C ILE A 222 14.75 -8.16 8.73
N ALA A 223 13.91 -7.89 9.73
CA ALA A 223 14.12 -8.37 11.09
C ALA A 223 14.08 -9.90 11.19
N GLY A 224 13.40 -10.57 10.27
CA GLY A 224 13.38 -12.03 10.09
C GLY A 224 14.63 -12.59 9.39
N GLY A 225 15.57 -11.72 8.95
CA GLY A 225 16.82 -12.12 8.31
C GLY A 225 16.80 -12.08 6.78
N ALA A 226 15.72 -11.58 6.15
CA ALA A 226 15.72 -11.40 4.71
C ALA A 226 16.65 -10.23 4.31
N ASP A 227 17.42 -10.40 3.25
CA ASP A 227 18.26 -9.32 2.72
C ASP A 227 17.42 -8.23 2.03
N VAL A 228 18.00 -7.02 1.97
CA VAL A 228 17.29 -5.83 1.46
C VAL A 228 16.90 -5.97 -0.02
N ALA A 229 17.71 -6.66 -0.84
CA ALA A 229 17.43 -6.84 -2.26
C ALA A 229 16.25 -7.79 -2.47
N THR A 230 16.21 -8.91 -1.74
CA THR A 230 15.07 -9.84 -1.71
C THR A 230 13.80 -9.13 -1.28
N VAL A 231 13.83 -8.35 -0.18
CA VAL A 231 12.66 -7.57 0.28
C VAL A 231 12.23 -6.54 -0.76
N ALA A 232 13.17 -5.85 -1.41
CA ALA A 232 12.85 -4.91 -2.49
C ALA A 232 12.15 -5.61 -3.66
N GLY A 233 12.59 -6.81 -4.05
CA GLY A 233 11.96 -7.65 -5.06
C GLY A 233 10.54 -8.05 -4.69
N ILE A 234 10.34 -8.59 -3.48
CA ILE A 234 9.01 -8.97 -2.95
C ILE A 234 8.06 -7.78 -2.96
N LEU A 235 8.53 -6.62 -2.53
CA LEU A 235 7.73 -5.41 -2.52
C LEU A 235 7.51 -4.81 -3.93
N GLY A 236 8.32 -5.16 -4.92
CA GLY A 236 8.27 -4.54 -6.26
C GLY A 236 8.73 -3.09 -6.22
N HIS A 237 9.82 -2.81 -5.52
CA HIS A 237 10.52 -1.53 -5.59
C HIS A 237 11.45 -1.53 -6.81
N SER A 238 11.31 -0.55 -7.70
CA SER A 238 12.19 -0.37 -8.85
C SER A 238 13.63 -0.03 -8.46
N GLN A 239 13.81 0.51 -7.24
CA GLN A 239 15.12 0.84 -6.68
C GLN A 239 15.27 0.27 -5.26
N PRO A 240 16.29 -0.55 -5.00
CA PRO A 240 16.56 -1.10 -3.67
C PRO A 240 16.82 -0.03 -2.59
N SER A 241 17.30 1.16 -3.00
CA SER A 241 17.47 2.31 -2.10
C SER A 241 16.20 2.70 -1.36
N THR A 242 15.03 2.48 -1.94
CA THR A 242 13.74 2.71 -1.28
C THR A 242 13.57 1.80 -0.06
N THR A 243 13.91 0.52 -0.19
CA THR A 243 13.87 -0.46 0.92
C THR A 243 14.96 -0.18 1.94
N LEU A 244 16.17 0.18 1.48
CA LEU A 244 17.27 0.55 2.35
C LEU A 244 16.95 1.75 3.23
N ASN A 245 16.29 2.78 2.68
CA ASN A 245 15.86 3.94 3.46
C ASN A 245 14.82 3.55 4.54
N ILE A 246 13.90 2.62 4.23
CA ILE A 246 12.96 2.09 5.24
C ILE A 246 13.73 1.39 6.36
N TYR A 247 14.72 0.58 6.00
CA TYR A 247 15.56 -0.14 6.95
C TYR A 247 16.35 0.82 7.87
N ILE A 248 17.07 1.79 7.30
CA ILE A 248 17.84 2.79 8.07
C ILE A 248 16.93 3.50 9.07
N HIS A 249 15.75 3.97 8.64
CA HIS A 249 14.80 4.63 9.55
C HIS A 249 14.21 3.70 10.62
N ALA A 250 14.06 2.41 10.33
CA ALA A 250 13.58 1.44 11.31
C ALA A 250 14.60 1.12 12.41
N PHE A 251 15.89 1.18 12.08
CA PHE A 251 16.98 0.73 12.95
C PHE A 251 17.91 1.84 13.45
N ASP A 252 17.78 3.09 12.95
CA ASP A 252 18.70 4.21 13.23
C ASP A 252 18.50 4.90 14.58
N LYS A 253 17.70 4.41 15.47
CA LYS A 253 17.57 5.00 16.83
C LYS A 253 17.86 3.98 17.91
N ASN A 254 19.14 3.58 18.11
CA ASN A 254 19.61 2.88 19.33
C ASN A 254 18.68 1.75 19.84
N LYS A 255 17.88 1.15 18.98
CA LYS A 255 16.99 0.05 19.30
C LYS A 255 17.60 -1.21 18.72
N LYS A 256 18.12 -2.07 19.58
CA LYS A 256 18.45 -3.46 19.23
C LYS A 256 17.30 -4.01 18.37
N PRO A 257 17.58 -4.62 17.18
CA PRO A 257 16.55 -5.20 16.37
C PRO A 257 15.76 -6.20 17.22
N PRO A 258 14.43 -6.22 17.14
CA PRO A 258 13.62 -7.17 17.87
C PRO A 258 13.73 -8.56 17.21
N ALA A 259 14.93 -9.15 17.27
CA ALA A 259 15.22 -10.47 16.69
C ALA A 259 14.32 -11.59 17.25
N ARG A 260 13.65 -11.36 18.37
CA ARG A 260 12.67 -12.29 18.97
C ARG A 260 11.21 -11.89 18.78
N ALA A 261 10.91 -10.67 18.33
CA ALA A 261 9.54 -10.20 18.22
C ALA A 261 8.79 -10.79 17.00
N CYS A 262 9.51 -11.11 15.92
CA CYS A 262 8.91 -11.60 14.69
C CYS A 262 8.21 -12.95 14.85
N ARG A 263 8.79 -13.90 15.63
CA ARG A 263 8.16 -15.21 15.89
C ARG A 263 6.93 -15.13 16.80
N LYS A 264 6.87 -14.12 17.71
CA LYS A 264 5.74 -13.96 18.62
C LYS A 264 4.56 -13.24 17.99
N CYS A 265 4.77 -12.32 17.07
CA CYS A 265 3.68 -11.58 16.40
C CYS A 265 2.79 -12.46 15.52
N TRP A 266 3.31 -13.59 14.98
CA TRP A 266 2.56 -14.53 14.16
C TRP A 266 2.07 -15.78 14.90
N ARG A 267 2.37 -15.88 16.22
CA ARG A 267 1.91 -16.98 17.07
C ARG A 267 0.60 -16.71 17.80
N TYR A 268 -0.07 -15.61 17.53
CA TYR A 268 -1.42 -15.46 18.04
C TYR A 268 -2.34 -16.35 17.20
N ASP A 269 -2.86 -17.38 17.87
CA ASP A 269 -4.00 -18.18 17.43
C ASP A 269 -5.14 -17.19 17.14
N ILE A 270 -5.24 -16.77 15.87
CA ILE A 270 -6.38 -16.04 15.38
C ILE A 270 -7.39 -17.11 14.98
N VAL A 271 -8.10 -17.64 15.99
CA VAL A 271 -9.33 -18.40 15.82
C VAL A 271 -10.45 -17.45 15.42
#